data_47a2180111f2e0eaf22999fa32e92da5
#
_entry.id   47a2180111f2e0eaf22999fa32e92da5
#
_cell.length_a   1.000
_cell.length_b   1.000
_cell.length_c   1.000
_cell.angle_alpha   90.00
_cell.angle_beta   90.00
_cell.angle_gamma   90.00
#
_symmetry.space_group_name_H-M   'P 1'
#
loop_
_entity.id
_entity.type
_entity.pdbx_description
1 polymer ?
#
loop_
_entity_poly.entity_id
_entity_poly.type
_entity_poly.pdbx_seq_one_letter_code
_entity_poly.pdbx_strand_id
1 'polypeptide(L)'
;MKIIFPIFFIFFISKGIAQIVTKTEEFDDGGLKSITYFKKIENKFVVIKEEQFYNDGSLWYRCELKRIFDKKDWKYIKIKDGKFSSYHSNGRKKEEGFYNENKKDGRWITWYGNGYKMSEEIYKDGLKISKKSWNEDGSGKD
;
A
#
# COMPACT_ATOMS: atom_id res chain seq x y z
N MET A 1 -5.74 -31.05 -1.96
CA MET A 1 -5.96 -29.65 -2.35
C MET A 1 -6.96 -29.06 -1.35
N LYS A 2 -6.47 -28.34 -0.31
CA LYS A 2 -7.36 -27.69 0.66
C LYS A 2 -7.90 -26.41 0.03
N ILE A 3 -9.20 -26.38 -0.21
CA ILE A 3 -9.90 -25.15 -0.64
C ILE A 3 -10.04 -24.30 0.62
N ILE A 4 -9.17 -23.31 0.78
CA ILE A 4 -9.26 -22.32 1.85
C ILE A 4 -10.30 -21.30 1.41
N PHE A 5 -11.49 -21.34 2.02
CA PHE A 5 -12.50 -20.30 1.84
C PHE A 5 -11.98 -19.01 2.50
N PRO A 6 -11.98 -17.87 1.79
CA PRO A 6 -11.61 -16.60 2.39
C PRO A 6 -12.57 -16.27 3.53
N ILE A 7 -12.04 -16.07 4.73
CA ILE A 7 -12.83 -15.65 5.89
C ILE A 7 -13.24 -14.19 5.67
N PHE A 8 -14.53 -13.97 5.41
CA PHE A 8 -15.09 -12.61 5.33
C PHE A 8 -15.45 -12.14 6.75
N PHE A 9 -14.69 -11.22 7.31
CA PHE A 9 -15.11 -10.47 8.49
C PHE A 9 -16.00 -9.31 8.07
N ILE A 10 -17.30 -9.41 8.35
CA ILE A 10 -18.26 -8.31 8.14
C ILE A 10 -18.38 -7.53 9.45
N PHE A 11 -17.83 -6.33 9.50
CA PHE A 11 -18.12 -5.39 10.58
C PHE A 11 -19.37 -4.60 10.23
N PHE A 12 -20.46 -4.86 10.96
CA PHE A 12 -21.68 -4.03 10.91
C PHE A 12 -21.44 -2.75 11.71
N ILE A 13 -21.38 -1.60 11.04
CA ILE A 13 -21.42 -0.28 11.66
C ILE A 13 -22.70 0.42 11.21
N SER A 14 -23.40 1.04 12.19
CA SER A 14 -24.72 1.64 12.09
C SER A 14 -24.92 2.63 10.93
N LYS A 15 -26.20 2.90 10.59
CA LYS A 15 -26.68 3.77 9.51
C LYS A 15 -25.85 5.06 9.33
N GLY A 16 -25.22 5.20 8.14
CA GLY A 16 -24.51 6.41 7.72
C GLY A 16 -23.01 6.23 7.46
N ILE A 17 -22.38 5.11 7.85
CA ILE A 17 -20.95 4.84 7.59
C ILE A 17 -20.82 3.87 6.41
N ALA A 18 -19.91 4.19 5.48
CA ALA A 18 -19.64 3.32 4.33
C ALA A 18 -19.21 1.93 4.82
N GLN A 19 -19.88 0.88 4.35
CA GLN A 19 -19.52 -0.51 4.69
C GLN A 19 -18.16 -0.83 4.10
N ILE A 20 -17.19 -1.17 4.98
CA ILE A 20 -15.88 -1.69 4.60
C ILE A 20 -15.90 -3.21 4.77
N VAL A 21 -15.43 -3.93 3.75
CA VAL A 21 -15.25 -5.37 3.77
C VAL A 21 -13.79 -5.68 3.47
N THR A 22 -13.23 -6.67 4.13
CA THR A 22 -11.84 -7.10 3.91
C THR A 22 -11.78 -8.51 3.34
N LYS A 23 -10.78 -8.75 2.48
CA LYS A 23 -10.35 -10.09 2.05
C LYS A 23 -8.92 -10.28 2.54
N THR A 24 -8.66 -11.40 3.20
CA THR A 24 -7.32 -11.81 3.64
C THR A 24 -6.75 -12.90 2.75
N GLU A 25 -5.44 -12.94 2.62
CA GLU A 25 -4.68 -14.04 2.05
C GLU A 25 -3.59 -14.44 3.06
N GLU A 26 -3.29 -15.73 3.12
CA GLU A 26 -2.33 -16.30 4.05
C GLU A 26 -1.15 -16.90 3.29
N PHE A 27 0.01 -16.99 3.94
CA PHE A 27 1.14 -17.81 3.50
C PHE A 27 0.84 -19.30 3.70
N ASP A 28 1.67 -20.18 3.14
CA ASP A 28 1.48 -21.64 3.23
C ASP A 28 1.60 -22.16 4.68
N ASP A 29 2.30 -21.44 5.55
CA ASP A 29 2.44 -21.71 6.99
C ASP A 29 1.27 -21.17 7.84
N GLY A 30 0.29 -20.51 7.21
CA GLY A 30 -0.89 -19.93 7.86
C GLY A 30 -0.69 -18.50 8.36
N GLY A 31 0.50 -17.90 8.18
CA GLY A 31 0.76 -16.50 8.51
C GLY A 31 0.00 -15.54 7.59
N LEU A 32 -0.44 -14.39 8.11
CA LEU A 32 -1.15 -13.37 7.33
C LEU A 32 -0.24 -12.76 6.25
N LYS A 33 -0.61 -12.90 4.99
CA LYS A 33 0.13 -12.38 3.83
C LYS A 33 -0.38 -11.03 3.36
N SER A 34 -1.70 -10.88 3.24
CA SER A 34 -2.29 -9.62 2.79
C SER A 34 -3.69 -9.38 3.33
N ILE A 35 -4.07 -8.09 3.41
CA ILE A 35 -5.45 -7.65 3.62
C ILE A 35 -5.81 -6.69 2.50
N THR A 36 -6.85 -7.01 1.74
CA THR A 36 -7.44 -6.11 0.74
C THR A 36 -8.74 -5.52 1.28
N TYR A 37 -8.88 -4.22 1.24
CA TYR A 37 -10.02 -3.47 1.74
C TYR A 37 -10.92 -3.03 0.58
N PHE A 38 -12.23 -3.24 0.75
CA PHE A 38 -13.24 -2.85 -0.22
C PHE A 38 -14.26 -1.94 0.45
N LYS A 39 -14.68 -0.91 -0.26
CA LYS A 39 -15.81 -0.05 0.13
C LYS A 39 -17.02 -0.41 -0.71
N LYS A 40 -18.19 -0.56 -0.06
CA LYS A 40 -19.46 -0.71 -0.77
C LYS A 40 -19.92 0.65 -1.27
N ILE A 41 -20.12 0.74 -2.59
CA ILE A 41 -20.69 1.91 -3.27
C ILE A 41 -21.87 1.38 -4.06
N GLU A 42 -23.08 1.82 -3.70
CA GLU A 42 -24.34 1.25 -4.21
C GLU A 42 -24.35 -0.29 -4.01
N ASN A 43 -24.46 -1.05 -5.10
CA ASN A 43 -24.49 -2.52 -5.07
C ASN A 43 -23.13 -3.17 -5.47
N LYS A 44 -22.02 -2.40 -5.47
CA LYS A 44 -20.70 -2.88 -5.89
C LYS A 44 -19.68 -2.69 -4.77
N PHE A 45 -18.72 -3.62 -4.70
CA PHE A 45 -17.55 -3.50 -3.85
C PHE A 45 -16.38 -2.98 -4.70
N VAL A 46 -15.79 -1.85 -4.28
CA VAL A 46 -14.66 -1.20 -4.95
C VAL A 46 -13.45 -1.32 -4.04
N VAL A 47 -12.34 -1.83 -4.58
CA VAL A 47 -11.07 -1.88 -3.85
C VAL A 47 -10.59 -0.46 -3.54
N ILE A 48 -10.15 -0.24 -2.30
CA ILE A 48 -9.69 1.08 -1.85
C ILE A 48 -8.29 1.07 -1.24
N LYS A 49 -7.84 -0.06 -0.70
CA LYS A 49 -6.54 -0.18 -0.02
C LYS A 49 -6.08 -1.64 0.02
N GLU A 50 -4.77 -1.84 0.08
CA GLU A 50 -4.13 -3.12 0.35
C GLU A 50 -3.03 -2.95 1.38
N GLU A 51 -2.89 -3.93 2.27
CA GLU A 51 -1.78 -4.09 3.20
C GLU A 51 -1.14 -5.44 2.95
N GLN A 52 0.20 -5.50 2.94
CA GLN A 52 0.95 -6.75 2.86
C GLN A 52 1.92 -6.86 4.02
N PHE A 53 2.18 -8.08 4.44
CA PHE A 53 2.93 -8.40 5.64
C PHE A 53 4.16 -9.26 5.28
N TYR A 54 5.19 -9.16 6.09
CA TYR A 54 6.30 -10.11 6.11
C TYR A 54 5.84 -11.42 6.75
N ASN A 55 6.61 -12.52 6.58
CA ASN A 55 6.30 -13.83 7.17
C ASN A 55 6.25 -13.80 8.71
N ASP A 56 6.95 -12.84 9.35
CA ASP A 56 6.91 -12.64 10.81
C ASP A 56 5.67 -11.88 11.30
N GLY A 57 4.75 -11.54 10.38
CA GLY A 57 3.52 -10.80 10.68
C GLY A 57 3.70 -9.28 10.77
N SER A 58 4.92 -8.76 10.64
CA SER A 58 5.14 -7.30 10.59
C SER A 58 4.66 -6.71 9.26
N LEU A 59 4.14 -5.48 9.30
CA LEU A 59 3.63 -4.81 8.11
C LEU A 59 4.77 -4.49 7.14
N TRP A 60 4.69 -5.00 5.92
CA TRP A 60 5.62 -4.70 4.83
C TRP A 60 5.28 -3.40 4.11
N TYR A 61 4.03 -3.29 3.59
CA TYR A 61 3.56 -2.03 3.03
C TYR A 61 2.03 -1.89 3.10
N ARG A 62 1.58 -0.64 2.96
CA ARG A 62 0.19 -0.29 2.68
C ARG A 62 0.12 0.68 1.51
N CYS A 63 -0.93 0.52 0.70
CA CYS A 63 -1.15 1.37 -0.47
C CYS A 63 -2.65 1.61 -0.69
N GLU A 64 -3.03 2.84 -0.95
CA GLU A 64 -4.36 3.16 -1.48
C GLU A 64 -4.43 2.72 -2.94
N LEU A 65 -5.59 2.18 -3.33
CA LEU A 65 -5.81 1.56 -4.63
C LEU A 65 -7.06 2.13 -5.29
N LYS A 66 -7.02 2.13 -6.62
CA LYS A 66 -8.16 2.43 -7.49
C LYS A 66 -8.35 1.28 -8.47
N ARG A 67 -9.60 1.04 -8.86
CA ARG A 67 -9.94 0.09 -9.90
C ARG A 67 -10.22 0.83 -11.20
N ILE A 68 -9.54 0.49 -12.26
CA ILE A 68 -9.79 1.03 -13.59
C ILE A 68 -10.12 -0.09 -14.57
N PHE A 69 -10.87 0.25 -15.63
CA PHE A 69 -11.13 -0.67 -16.73
C PHE A 69 -10.02 -0.59 -17.76
N ASP A 70 -9.29 -1.68 -17.93
CA ASP A 70 -8.26 -1.80 -18.95
C ASP A 70 -8.92 -2.22 -20.27
N LYS A 71 -8.94 -1.29 -21.24
CA LYS A 71 -9.53 -1.50 -22.55
C LYS A 71 -8.73 -2.48 -23.41
N LYS A 72 -7.41 -2.63 -23.16
CA LYS A 72 -6.54 -3.53 -23.92
C LYS A 72 -6.91 -4.99 -23.66
N ASP A 73 -7.09 -5.34 -22.40
CA ASP A 73 -7.36 -6.71 -21.95
C ASP A 73 -8.83 -6.94 -21.60
N TRP A 74 -9.70 -5.94 -21.79
CA TRP A 74 -11.14 -5.99 -21.47
C TRP A 74 -11.44 -6.47 -20.03
N LYS A 75 -10.62 -6.03 -19.07
CA LYS A 75 -10.74 -6.41 -17.66
C LYS A 75 -10.56 -5.21 -16.74
N TYR A 76 -11.02 -5.36 -15.50
CA TYR A 76 -10.71 -4.41 -14.46
C TYR A 76 -9.39 -4.76 -13.77
N ILE A 77 -8.51 -3.80 -13.65
CA ILE A 77 -7.23 -3.92 -12.93
C ILE A 77 -7.19 -3.00 -11.71
N LYS A 78 -6.42 -3.43 -10.70
CA LYS A 78 -6.06 -2.59 -9.55
C LYS A 78 -4.83 -1.77 -9.90
N ILE A 79 -4.86 -0.47 -9.60
CA ILE A 79 -3.71 0.41 -9.72
C ILE A 79 -3.46 1.12 -8.40
N LYS A 80 -2.19 1.50 -8.15
CA LYS A 80 -1.82 2.37 -7.03
C LYS A 80 -2.30 3.78 -7.33
N ASP A 81 -3.11 4.35 -6.42
CA ASP A 81 -3.66 5.70 -6.56
C ASP A 81 -3.98 6.23 -5.17
N GLY A 82 -3.13 7.12 -4.66
CA GLY A 82 -3.20 7.60 -3.29
C GLY A 82 -1.94 7.36 -2.48
N LYS A 83 -2.09 7.36 -1.16
CA LYS A 83 -0.99 7.22 -0.19
C LYS A 83 -0.34 5.85 -0.26
N PHE A 84 0.98 5.86 -0.17
CA PHE A 84 1.82 4.68 -0.04
C PHE A 84 2.75 4.82 1.16
N SER A 85 2.95 3.74 1.90
CA SER A 85 3.98 3.63 2.93
C SER A 85 4.51 2.20 2.97
N SER A 86 5.83 2.05 3.09
CA SER A 86 6.46 0.76 3.37
C SER A 86 7.32 0.82 4.62
N TYR A 87 7.66 -0.34 5.16
CA TYR A 87 8.33 -0.49 6.43
C TYR A 87 9.48 -1.48 6.32
N HIS A 88 10.50 -1.29 7.12
CA HIS A 88 11.54 -2.29 7.36
C HIS A 88 10.99 -3.42 8.23
N SER A 89 11.64 -4.58 8.26
CA SER A 89 11.26 -5.71 9.12
C SER A 89 11.30 -5.39 10.61
N ASN A 90 12.07 -4.35 11.03
CA ASN A 90 12.06 -3.85 12.41
C ASN A 90 10.86 -2.91 12.71
N GLY A 91 9.87 -2.78 11.80
CA GLY A 91 8.68 -1.97 11.94
C GLY A 91 8.87 -0.47 11.68
N ARG A 92 10.10 0.01 11.49
CA ARG A 92 10.34 1.43 11.16
C ARG A 92 9.99 1.73 9.71
N LYS A 93 9.53 2.95 9.47
CA LYS A 93 9.19 3.42 8.12
C LYS A 93 10.41 3.33 7.20
N LYS A 94 10.20 2.79 5.98
CA LYS A 94 11.21 2.67 4.93
C LYS A 94 10.99 3.67 3.81
N GLU A 95 9.75 3.85 3.38
CA GLU A 95 9.41 4.76 2.29
C GLU A 95 7.99 5.27 2.48
N GLU A 96 7.74 6.52 2.10
CA GLU A 96 6.37 7.05 1.96
C GLU A 96 6.29 8.04 0.80
N GLY A 97 5.08 8.19 0.26
CA GLY A 97 4.76 9.12 -0.80
C GLY A 97 3.34 8.93 -1.31
N PHE A 98 3.12 9.46 -2.50
CA PHE A 98 1.83 9.41 -3.17
C PHE A 98 1.99 8.83 -4.59
N TYR A 99 1.07 7.93 -4.96
CA TYR A 99 0.92 7.47 -6.33
C TYR A 99 -0.27 8.15 -6.99
N ASN A 100 -0.07 8.59 -8.22
CA ASN A 100 -1.12 8.99 -9.15
C ASN A 100 -1.09 8.03 -10.34
N GLU A 101 -2.11 7.18 -10.46
CA GLU A 101 -2.26 6.18 -11.53
C GLU A 101 -0.97 5.35 -11.79
N ASN A 102 -0.47 4.66 -10.75
CA ASN A 102 0.77 3.88 -10.72
C ASN A 102 2.07 4.68 -10.86
N LYS A 103 2.02 5.99 -10.99
CA LYS A 103 3.21 6.85 -11.10
C LYS A 103 3.48 7.54 -9.77
N LYS A 104 4.73 7.59 -9.35
CA LYS A 104 5.12 8.43 -8.20
C LYS A 104 4.80 9.88 -8.53
N ASP A 105 4.15 10.59 -7.59
CA ASP A 105 3.84 12.00 -7.74
C ASP A 105 4.07 12.74 -6.42
N GLY A 106 4.51 14.01 -6.50
CA GLY A 106 4.83 14.82 -5.34
C GLY A 106 6.06 14.35 -4.57
N ARG A 107 6.05 14.59 -3.27
CA ARG A 107 7.17 14.33 -2.37
C ARG A 107 7.22 12.86 -1.94
N TRP A 108 8.42 12.26 -2.08
CA TRP A 108 8.75 10.92 -1.63
C TRP A 108 9.91 10.98 -0.64
N ILE A 109 9.79 10.25 0.47
CA ILE A 109 10.81 10.19 1.51
C ILE A 109 11.16 8.73 1.75
N THR A 110 12.46 8.46 1.88
CA THR A 110 12.98 7.16 2.30
C THR A 110 13.81 7.30 3.57
N TRP A 111 13.86 6.25 4.37
CA TRP A 111 14.59 6.18 5.63
C TRP A 111 15.45 4.94 5.69
N TYR A 112 16.57 5.04 6.36
CA TYR A 112 17.38 3.90 6.78
C TYR A 112 16.68 3.09 7.87
N GLY A 113 17.13 1.84 8.09
CA GLY A 113 16.59 0.97 9.15
C GLY A 113 16.80 1.49 10.58
N ASN A 114 17.77 2.38 10.79
CA ASN A 114 17.99 3.10 12.06
C ASN A 114 17.01 4.26 12.28
N GLY A 115 16.26 4.67 11.22
CA GLY A 115 15.23 5.72 11.26
C GLY A 115 15.71 7.09 10.77
N TYR A 116 16.99 7.27 10.46
CA TYR A 116 17.46 8.50 9.82
C TYR A 116 16.96 8.58 8.37
N LYS A 117 16.71 9.81 7.91
CA LYS A 117 16.29 10.05 6.52
C LYS A 117 17.43 9.66 5.57
N MET A 118 17.10 8.87 4.54
CA MET A 118 18.03 8.46 3.48
C MET A 118 17.92 9.36 2.26
N SER A 119 16.69 9.64 1.80
CA SER A 119 16.46 10.57 0.70
C SER A 119 15.12 11.29 0.78
N GLU A 120 15.06 12.42 0.13
CA GLU A 120 13.85 13.15 -0.21
C GLU A 120 13.87 13.44 -1.70
N GLU A 121 12.85 13.00 -2.40
CA GLU A 121 12.74 13.09 -3.85
C GLU A 121 11.41 13.74 -4.22
N ILE A 122 11.42 14.58 -5.25
CA ILE A 122 10.19 15.14 -5.82
C ILE A 122 9.95 14.49 -7.17
N TYR A 123 8.74 14.00 -7.35
CA TYR A 123 8.28 13.38 -8.59
C TYR A 123 7.14 14.18 -9.23
N LYS A 124 7.07 14.16 -10.54
CA LYS A 124 5.95 14.63 -11.33
C LYS A 124 5.66 13.63 -12.45
N ASP A 125 4.46 13.07 -12.46
CA ASP A 125 4.03 12.07 -13.45
C ASP A 125 4.98 10.85 -13.58
N GLY A 126 5.60 10.43 -12.48
CA GLY A 126 6.57 9.34 -12.41
C GLY A 126 8.03 9.75 -12.72
N LEU A 127 8.27 10.97 -13.17
CA LEU A 127 9.61 11.50 -13.43
C LEU A 127 10.18 12.15 -12.17
N LYS A 128 11.42 11.81 -11.82
CA LYS A 128 12.12 12.43 -10.69
C LYS A 128 12.62 13.82 -11.09
N ILE A 129 12.15 14.85 -10.39
CA ILE A 129 12.48 16.25 -10.62
C ILE A 129 13.69 16.68 -9.79
N SER A 130 13.74 16.23 -8.52
CA SER A 130 14.84 16.56 -7.61
C SER A 130 15.09 15.45 -6.61
N LYS A 131 16.30 15.44 -6.04
CA LYS A 131 16.71 14.54 -4.97
C LYS A 131 17.63 15.26 -4.00
N LYS A 132 17.40 15.03 -2.70
CA LYS A 132 18.32 15.33 -1.61
C LYS A 132 18.61 14.05 -0.85
N SER A 133 19.85 13.84 -0.42
CA SER A 133 20.27 12.61 0.23
C SER A 133 21.01 12.89 1.54
N TRP A 134 21.00 11.91 2.43
CA TRP A 134 21.70 11.93 3.73
C TRP A 134 22.44 10.61 3.92
N ASN A 135 23.48 10.65 4.71
CA ASN A 135 24.19 9.46 5.18
C ASN A 135 23.41 8.75 6.29
N GLU A 136 23.81 7.55 6.64
CA GLU A 136 23.14 6.73 7.65
C GLU A 136 23.30 7.29 9.08
N ASP A 137 24.27 8.19 9.29
CA ASP A 137 24.44 8.98 10.52
C ASP A 137 23.59 10.27 10.57
N GLY A 138 22.84 10.54 9.49
CA GLY A 138 21.99 11.72 9.34
C GLY A 138 22.69 12.95 8.76
N SER A 139 24.00 12.90 8.49
CA SER A 139 24.72 14.00 7.83
C SER A 139 24.28 14.14 6.37
N GLY A 140 24.30 15.38 5.84
CA GLY A 140 23.96 15.62 4.42
C GLY A 140 24.96 14.94 3.48
N LYS A 141 24.48 14.46 2.33
CA LYS A 141 25.32 14.10 1.18
C LYS A 141 25.32 15.25 0.20
N ASP A 142 26.51 15.69 -0.16
CA ASP A 142 26.74 16.66 -1.23
C ASP A 142 26.42 16.07 -2.61
#